data_2506f2aea478482ed18b9e5bb3ef96a7
#
_entry.id   2506f2aea478482ed18b9e5bb3ef96a7
#
_cell.length_a   1.000
_cell.length_b   1.000
_cell.length_c   1.000
_cell.angle_alpha   90.00
_cell.angle_beta   90.00
_cell.angle_gamma   90.00
#
_symmetry.space_group_name_H-M   'P 1'
#
loop_
_entity.id
_entity.type
_entity.pdbx_description
1 polymer ?
#
loop_
_entity_poly.entity_id
_entity_poly.type
_entity_poly.pdbx_seq_one_letter_code
_entity_poly.pdbx_strand_id
1 'polypeptide(L)'
;MIIAIANTKGGCCKTTTAVNLAAELERRKHLTVLHDADPQETAYKWALRRLALRPCATHLIAVCEAANVLKSATQWASNTVVIIDAGGWDSPQMREAMAAADIMIIPMQPSQPDLEALESLTSIIADAKRSINPGLLSAILLTRTPTSPQNRETADARAALADFGLIPVLRSQIRDRPLYRHLFADGLAVADTRAAKASAARAEIQLLADEILAMQ
;
A
#
# COMPACT_ATOMS: atom_id res chain seq x y z
N MET A 1 3.50 1.14 -14.53
CA MET A 1 4.12 0.91 -13.19
C MET A 1 3.20 0.05 -12.35
N ILE A 2 3.75 -0.98 -11.71
CA ILE A 2 3.00 -1.88 -10.82
C ILE A 2 3.56 -1.74 -9.40
N ILE A 3 2.67 -1.41 -8.45
CA ILE A 3 3.00 -1.24 -7.03
C ILE A 3 2.28 -2.32 -6.24
N ALA A 4 3.00 -3.21 -5.58
CA ALA A 4 2.43 -4.18 -4.66
C ALA A 4 2.41 -3.63 -3.24
N ILE A 5 1.28 -3.69 -2.56
CA ILE A 5 1.14 -3.37 -1.13
C ILE A 5 1.00 -4.72 -0.42
N ALA A 6 2.07 -5.19 0.19
CA ALA A 6 2.13 -6.54 0.73
C ALA A 6 2.90 -6.62 2.05
N ASN A 7 2.45 -7.50 2.93
CA ASN A 7 3.15 -7.89 4.16
C ASN A 7 2.56 -9.23 4.62
N THR A 8 3.37 -10.10 5.17
CA THR A 8 2.92 -11.37 5.75
C THR A 8 2.00 -11.20 6.96
N LYS A 9 2.05 -10.05 7.61
CA LYS A 9 1.27 -9.76 8.83
C LYS A 9 -0.10 -9.16 8.50
N GLY A 10 -1.12 -9.61 9.21
CA GLY A 10 -2.47 -9.03 9.19
C GLY A 10 -2.55 -7.70 9.96
N GLY A 11 -3.49 -6.83 9.62
CA GLY A 11 -3.77 -5.59 10.37
C GLY A 11 -2.77 -4.44 10.21
N CYS A 12 -1.76 -4.57 9.37
CA CYS A 12 -0.74 -3.54 9.12
C CYS A 12 -1.16 -2.46 8.10
N CYS A 13 -2.45 -2.29 7.83
CA CYS A 13 -3.00 -1.26 6.94
C CYS A 13 -2.69 -1.42 5.44
N LYS A 14 -2.49 -2.63 4.91
CA LYS A 14 -2.30 -2.87 3.46
C LYS A 14 -3.42 -2.25 2.64
N THR A 15 -4.65 -2.73 2.82
CA THR A 15 -5.83 -2.23 2.11
C THR A 15 -6.06 -0.73 2.32
N THR A 16 -5.86 -0.22 3.55
CA THR A 16 -5.98 1.23 3.81
C THR A 16 -4.98 2.03 2.98
N THR A 17 -3.74 1.56 2.87
CA THR A 17 -2.70 2.17 2.05
C THR A 17 -3.08 2.10 0.57
N ALA A 18 -3.46 0.92 0.08
CA ALA A 18 -3.81 0.69 -1.33
C ALA A 18 -4.94 1.60 -1.81
N VAL A 19 -6.07 1.66 -1.08
CA VAL A 19 -7.23 2.47 -1.50
C VAL A 19 -6.95 3.98 -1.42
N ASN A 20 -6.21 4.45 -0.41
CA ASN A 20 -5.89 5.85 -0.30
C ASN A 20 -4.86 6.30 -1.35
N LEU A 21 -3.86 5.47 -1.65
CA LEU A 21 -2.91 5.71 -2.74
C LEU A 21 -3.62 5.72 -4.10
N ALA A 22 -4.51 4.76 -4.36
CA ALA A 22 -5.31 4.70 -5.59
C ALA A 22 -6.16 5.96 -5.79
N ALA A 23 -6.86 6.41 -4.74
CA ALA A 23 -7.67 7.62 -4.79
C ALA A 23 -6.82 8.88 -5.00
N GLU A 24 -5.62 8.95 -4.44
CA GLU A 24 -4.71 10.08 -4.64
C GLU A 24 -4.17 10.11 -6.08
N LEU A 25 -3.78 8.98 -6.64
CA LEU A 25 -3.32 8.88 -8.02
C LEU A 25 -4.45 9.20 -9.01
N GLU A 26 -5.66 8.70 -8.76
CA GLU A 26 -6.87 9.11 -9.52
C GLU A 26 -7.08 10.62 -9.46
N ARG A 27 -6.97 11.24 -8.29
CA ARG A 27 -7.07 12.71 -8.12
C ARG A 27 -6.02 13.45 -8.94
N ARG A 28 -4.81 12.89 -9.07
CA ARG A 28 -3.72 13.41 -9.92
C ARG A 28 -3.89 13.12 -11.40
N LYS A 29 -5.01 12.48 -11.79
CA LYS A 29 -5.33 12.12 -13.19
C LYS A 29 -4.45 11.00 -13.77
N HIS A 30 -3.79 10.22 -12.94
CA HIS A 30 -3.21 8.96 -13.38
C HIS A 30 -4.34 7.95 -13.61
N LEU A 31 -4.31 7.27 -14.76
CA LEU A 31 -5.15 6.09 -14.95
C LEU A 31 -4.64 5.00 -14.01
N THR A 32 -5.48 4.64 -13.05
CA THR A 32 -5.10 3.78 -11.91
C THR A 32 -5.94 2.52 -11.91
N VAL A 33 -5.30 1.38 -11.75
CA VAL A 33 -5.96 0.09 -11.53
C VAL A 33 -5.73 -0.31 -10.07
N LEU A 34 -6.81 -0.46 -9.31
CA LEU A 34 -6.79 -1.09 -8.00
C LEU A 34 -7.12 -2.56 -8.16
N HIS A 35 -6.10 -3.40 -7.99
CA HIS A 35 -6.20 -4.84 -8.13
C HIS A 35 -6.23 -5.47 -6.73
N ASP A 36 -7.38 -5.99 -6.34
CA ASP A 36 -7.57 -6.71 -5.09
C ASP A 36 -7.23 -8.19 -5.30
N ALA A 37 -6.13 -8.63 -4.70
CA ALA A 37 -5.66 -10.00 -4.71
C ALA A 37 -5.93 -10.73 -3.37
N ASP A 38 -6.60 -10.07 -2.42
CA ASP A 38 -7.01 -10.68 -1.15
C ASP A 38 -8.36 -11.40 -1.33
N PRO A 39 -8.48 -12.69 -0.96
CA PRO A 39 -9.75 -13.41 -0.98
C PRO A 39 -10.89 -12.75 -0.18
N GLN A 40 -10.58 -11.81 0.71
CA GLN A 40 -11.60 -11.04 1.44
C GLN A 40 -12.25 -9.93 0.59
N GLU A 41 -11.66 -9.58 -0.55
CA GLU A 41 -12.17 -8.57 -1.51
C GLU A 41 -12.43 -7.19 -0.87
N THR A 42 -11.63 -6.81 0.10
CA THR A 42 -11.89 -5.61 0.91
C THR A 42 -11.66 -4.32 0.12
N ALA A 43 -10.60 -4.28 -0.69
CA ALA A 43 -10.31 -3.14 -1.56
C ALA A 43 -11.32 -3.05 -2.71
N TYR A 44 -11.69 -4.19 -3.29
CA TYR A 44 -12.69 -4.24 -4.36
C TYR A 44 -14.06 -3.75 -3.91
N LYS A 45 -14.54 -4.22 -2.75
CA LYS A 45 -15.80 -3.75 -2.16
C LYS A 45 -15.78 -2.24 -1.86
N TRP A 46 -14.65 -1.70 -1.43
CA TRP A 46 -14.47 -0.25 -1.30
C TRP A 46 -14.59 0.45 -2.66
N ALA A 47 -13.94 -0.07 -3.68
CA ALA A 47 -13.98 0.51 -5.02
C ALA A 47 -15.39 0.50 -5.63
N LEU A 48 -16.18 -0.57 -5.41
CA LEU A 48 -17.57 -0.62 -5.85
C LEU A 48 -18.41 0.48 -5.18
N ARG A 49 -18.26 0.71 -3.87
CA ARG A 49 -18.93 1.82 -3.16
C ARG A 49 -18.52 3.17 -3.75
N ARG A 50 -17.21 3.35 -4.02
CA ARG A 50 -16.67 4.56 -4.62
C ARG A 50 -17.27 4.85 -5.99
N LEU A 51 -17.32 3.85 -6.86
CA LEU A 51 -17.88 3.99 -8.21
C LEU A 51 -19.37 4.31 -8.18
N ALA A 52 -20.13 3.75 -7.23
CA ALA A 52 -21.54 4.08 -7.04
C ALA A 52 -21.77 5.55 -6.64
N LEU A 53 -20.85 6.14 -5.84
CA LEU A 53 -20.91 7.55 -5.46
C LEU A 53 -20.41 8.50 -6.57
N ARG A 54 -19.57 8.00 -7.48
CA ARG A 54 -18.89 8.78 -8.50
C ARG A 54 -18.93 8.08 -9.86
N PRO A 55 -20.11 7.95 -10.48
CA PRO A 55 -20.25 7.22 -11.74
C PRO A 55 -19.42 7.80 -12.90
N CYS A 56 -18.99 9.05 -12.79
CA CYS A 56 -18.15 9.72 -13.78
C CYS A 56 -16.66 9.69 -13.44
N ALA A 57 -16.22 8.94 -12.43
CA ALA A 57 -14.81 8.77 -12.11
C ALA A 57 -14.17 7.85 -13.15
N THR A 58 -13.42 8.43 -14.09
CA THR A 58 -12.92 7.72 -15.28
C THR A 58 -11.48 7.25 -15.16
N HIS A 59 -10.82 7.51 -14.03
CA HIS A 59 -9.39 7.24 -13.87
C HIS A 59 -9.09 6.11 -12.86
N LEU A 60 -10.11 5.49 -12.27
CA LEU A 60 -9.95 4.33 -11.40
C LEU A 60 -10.69 3.12 -11.96
N ILE A 61 -9.97 2.04 -12.16
CA ILE A 61 -10.48 0.72 -12.55
C ILE A 61 -10.30 -0.21 -11.37
N ALA A 62 -11.34 -0.97 -11.02
CA ALA A 62 -11.27 -1.97 -9.96
C ALA A 62 -11.22 -3.38 -10.56
N VAL A 63 -10.26 -4.17 -10.13
CA VAL A 63 -10.08 -5.58 -10.51
C VAL A 63 -10.07 -6.43 -9.26
N CYS A 64 -10.78 -7.55 -9.28
CA CYS A 64 -10.76 -8.55 -8.23
C CYS A 64 -10.33 -9.88 -8.85
N GLU A 65 -9.08 -10.27 -8.64
CA GLU A 65 -8.51 -11.50 -9.21
C GLU A 65 -7.38 -12.00 -8.30
N ALA A 66 -7.66 -13.06 -7.58
CA ALA A 66 -6.69 -13.68 -6.67
C ALA A 66 -5.99 -14.92 -7.26
N ALA A 67 -6.47 -15.44 -8.39
CA ALA A 67 -5.96 -16.71 -8.95
C ALA A 67 -4.79 -16.51 -9.93
N ASN A 68 -4.68 -15.38 -10.60
CA ASN A 68 -3.66 -15.11 -11.63
C ASN A 68 -3.17 -13.66 -11.51
N VAL A 69 -2.68 -13.28 -10.34
CA VAL A 69 -2.32 -11.89 -10.02
C VAL A 69 -1.28 -11.34 -10.98
N LEU A 70 -0.22 -12.11 -11.26
CA LEU A 70 0.84 -11.72 -12.19
C LEU A 70 0.28 -11.39 -13.58
N LYS A 71 -0.49 -12.29 -14.17
CA LYS A 71 -1.07 -12.11 -15.50
C LYS A 71 -2.06 -10.95 -15.51
N SER A 72 -2.92 -10.91 -14.52
CA SER A 72 -3.95 -9.87 -14.40
C SER A 72 -3.36 -8.48 -14.20
N ALA A 73 -2.33 -8.32 -13.39
CA ALA A 73 -1.69 -7.04 -13.18
C ALA A 73 -0.89 -6.56 -14.40
N THR A 74 -0.12 -7.45 -15.03
CA THR A 74 0.75 -7.09 -16.16
C THR A 74 -0.03 -6.66 -17.41
N GLN A 75 -1.23 -7.18 -17.64
CA GLN A 75 -2.06 -6.73 -18.78
C GLN A 75 -2.45 -5.24 -18.70
N TRP A 76 -2.47 -4.66 -17.49
CA TRP A 76 -2.81 -3.26 -17.27
C TRP A 76 -1.60 -2.31 -17.23
N ALA A 77 -0.38 -2.85 -17.16
CA ALA A 77 0.82 -2.03 -16.89
C ALA A 77 1.14 -0.99 -17.96
N SER A 78 0.61 -1.14 -19.18
CA SER A 78 0.81 -0.18 -20.26
C SER A 78 0.01 1.09 -20.01
N ASN A 79 0.70 2.20 -19.75
CA ASN A 79 0.13 3.55 -19.52
C ASN A 79 -0.76 3.69 -18.29
N THR A 80 -0.69 2.76 -17.33
CA THR A 80 -1.45 2.83 -16.08
C THR A 80 -0.55 2.65 -14.87
N VAL A 81 -1.04 3.08 -13.71
CA VAL A 81 -0.47 2.71 -12.42
C VAL A 81 -1.35 1.60 -11.83
N VAL A 82 -0.78 0.42 -11.66
CA VAL A 82 -1.47 -0.72 -11.03
C VAL A 82 -1.06 -0.78 -9.56
N ILE A 83 -2.04 -0.80 -8.67
CA ILE A 83 -1.83 -1.02 -7.23
C ILE A 83 -2.42 -2.37 -6.89
N ILE A 84 -1.59 -3.30 -6.43
CA ILE A 84 -2.01 -4.62 -6.00
C ILE A 84 -2.15 -4.60 -4.47
N ASP A 85 -3.36 -4.80 -3.96
CA ASP A 85 -3.61 -5.07 -2.54
C ASP A 85 -3.48 -6.58 -2.31
N ALA A 86 -2.32 -7.02 -1.84
CA ALA A 86 -2.08 -8.43 -1.56
C ALA A 86 -2.53 -8.79 -0.13
N GLY A 87 -3.13 -9.96 0.00
CA GLY A 87 -3.53 -10.51 1.29
C GLY A 87 -2.37 -10.63 2.29
N GLY A 88 -2.70 -10.90 3.56
CA GLY A 88 -1.71 -11.27 4.57
C GLY A 88 -1.23 -12.71 4.35
N TRP A 89 -0.09 -13.07 4.93
CA TRP A 89 0.59 -14.36 4.84
C TRP A 89 1.49 -14.51 3.61
N ASP A 90 2.46 -15.43 3.69
CA ASP A 90 3.23 -15.90 2.53
C ASP A 90 2.33 -16.78 1.65
N SER A 91 1.61 -16.12 0.77
CA SER A 91 0.62 -16.73 -0.10
C SER A 91 1.09 -16.75 -1.56
N PRO A 92 0.56 -17.65 -2.40
CA PRO A 92 0.82 -17.60 -3.85
C PRO A 92 0.51 -16.23 -4.44
N GLN A 93 -0.55 -15.57 -3.99
CA GLN A 93 -0.96 -14.23 -4.42
C GLN A 93 0.11 -13.18 -4.12
N MET A 94 0.69 -13.20 -2.92
CA MET A 94 1.77 -12.29 -2.56
C MET A 94 3.03 -12.54 -3.40
N ARG A 95 3.36 -13.80 -3.68
CA ARG A 95 4.50 -14.17 -4.54
C ARG A 95 4.29 -13.74 -5.99
N GLU A 96 3.08 -13.90 -6.52
CA GLU A 96 2.73 -13.40 -7.86
C GLU A 96 2.73 -11.86 -7.91
N ALA A 97 2.26 -11.19 -6.85
CA ALA A 97 2.35 -9.73 -6.73
C ALA A 97 3.81 -9.24 -6.74
N MET A 98 4.71 -9.92 -6.03
CA MET A 98 6.15 -9.61 -6.08
C MET A 98 6.76 -9.87 -7.46
N ALA A 99 6.31 -10.91 -8.15
CA ALA A 99 6.77 -11.22 -9.51
C ALA A 99 6.35 -10.14 -10.53
N ALA A 100 5.17 -9.55 -10.34
CA ALA A 100 4.61 -8.53 -11.22
C ALA A 100 5.12 -7.11 -10.92
N ALA A 101 5.48 -6.81 -9.68
CA ALA A 101 5.67 -5.45 -9.20
C ALA A 101 7.01 -4.84 -9.62
N ASP A 102 6.98 -3.56 -9.97
CA ASP A 102 8.18 -2.72 -10.03
C ASP A 102 8.61 -2.31 -8.60
N ILE A 103 7.63 -2.03 -7.74
CA ILE A 103 7.84 -1.56 -6.37
C ILE A 103 6.95 -2.35 -5.42
N MET A 104 7.52 -2.86 -4.34
CA MET A 104 6.79 -3.44 -3.21
C MET A 104 6.85 -2.51 -2.00
N ILE A 105 5.72 -2.01 -1.56
CA ILE A 105 5.57 -1.26 -0.32
C ILE A 105 5.13 -2.23 0.79
N ILE A 106 5.82 -2.16 1.92
CA ILE A 106 5.63 -3.02 3.07
C ILE A 106 5.07 -2.19 4.23
N PRO A 107 3.74 -2.09 4.37
CA PRO A 107 3.15 -1.44 5.52
C PRO A 107 3.44 -2.24 6.79
N MET A 108 3.96 -1.60 7.83
CA MET A 108 4.17 -2.21 9.14
C MET A 108 3.93 -1.22 10.28
N GLN A 109 3.54 -1.71 11.44
CA GLN A 109 3.38 -0.88 12.62
C GLN A 109 4.73 -0.73 13.34
N PRO A 110 4.95 0.38 14.08
CA PRO A 110 6.15 0.56 14.90
C PRO A 110 6.04 -0.29 16.18
N SER A 111 6.01 -1.62 16.03
CA SER A 111 5.83 -2.55 17.13
C SER A 111 6.85 -3.69 17.08
N GLN A 112 7.25 -4.19 18.25
CA GLN A 112 8.21 -5.29 18.35
C GLN A 112 7.78 -6.53 17.53
N PRO A 113 6.51 -7.00 17.59
CA PRO A 113 6.09 -8.14 16.77
C PRO A 113 6.12 -7.91 15.26
N ASP A 114 6.04 -6.64 14.80
CA ASP A 114 6.18 -6.31 13.38
C ASP A 114 7.65 -6.34 12.96
N LEU A 115 8.56 -5.88 13.81
CA LEU A 115 10.00 -5.95 13.58
C LEU A 115 10.48 -7.41 13.50
N GLU A 116 10.02 -8.28 14.40
CA GLU A 116 10.34 -9.71 14.38
C GLU A 116 9.86 -10.42 13.11
N ALA A 117 8.67 -10.06 12.62
CA ALA A 117 8.13 -10.62 11.37
C ALA A 117 8.91 -10.18 10.12
N LEU A 118 9.64 -9.07 10.20
CA LEU A 118 10.38 -8.51 9.09
C LEU A 118 11.55 -9.41 8.65
N GLU A 119 12.18 -10.15 9.55
CA GLU A 119 13.28 -11.06 9.20
C GLU A 119 12.83 -12.12 8.18
N SER A 120 11.70 -12.77 8.47
CA SER A 120 11.13 -13.77 7.56
C SER A 120 10.73 -13.15 6.22
N LEU A 121 10.10 -11.98 6.25
CA LEU A 121 9.69 -11.27 5.04
C LEU A 121 10.89 -10.84 4.18
N THR A 122 11.97 -10.40 4.81
CA THR A 122 13.21 -10.03 4.12
C THR A 122 13.80 -11.19 3.34
N SER A 123 13.78 -12.40 3.91
CA SER A 123 14.25 -13.62 3.24
C SER A 123 13.37 -13.93 2.02
N ILE A 124 12.05 -13.83 2.14
CA ILE A 124 11.11 -14.05 1.02
C ILE A 124 11.36 -13.03 -0.11
N ILE A 125 11.56 -11.75 0.23
CA ILE A 125 11.87 -10.70 -0.76
C ILE A 125 13.23 -10.95 -1.42
N ALA A 126 14.24 -11.35 -0.67
CA ALA A 126 15.56 -11.67 -1.21
C ALA A 126 15.50 -12.86 -2.19
N ASP A 127 14.70 -13.87 -1.88
CA ASP A 127 14.48 -15.01 -2.77
C ASP A 127 13.73 -14.59 -4.04
N ALA A 128 12.71 -13.74 -3.91
CA ALA A 128 11.98 -13.20 -5.06
C ALA A 128 12.90 -12.38 -5.98
N LYS A 129 13.73 -11.49 -5.42
CA LYS A 129 14.72 -10.71 -6.19
C LYS A 129 15.75 -11.59 -6.89
N ARG A 130 16.19 -12.66 -6.24
CA ARG A 130 17.22 -13.54 -6.81
C ARG A 130 16.68 -14.41 -7.92
N SER A 131 15.45 -14.92 -7.82
CA SER A 131 14.94 -16.01 -8.64
C SER A 131 13.81 -15.62 -9.58
N ILE A 132 13.09 -14.54 -9.30
CA ILE A 132 11.83 -14.21 -9.98
C ILE A 132 11.85 -12.81 -10.58
N ASN A 133 12.17 -11.79 -9.79
CA ASN A 133 12.12 -10.39 -10.20
C ASN A 133 13.35 -9.62 -9.68
N PRO A 134 14.49 -9.67 -10.38
CA PRO A 134 15.71 -8.95 -9.95
C PRO A 134 15.56 -7.43 -9.88
N GLY A 135 14.59 -6.87 -10.62
CA GLY A 135 14.30 -5.43 -10.65
C GLY A 135 13.40 -4.94 -9.53
N LEU A 136 12.85 -5.84 -8.69
CA LEU A 136 11.92 -5.45 -7.66
C LEU A 136 12.54 -4.47 -6.66
N LEU A 137 12.03 -3.25 -6.60
CA LEU A 137 12.31 -2.31 -5.52
C LEU A 137 11.42 -2.64 -4.33
N SER A 138 11.91 -2.43 -3.11
CA SER A 138 11.12 -2.66 -1.90
C SER A 138 11.39 -1.59 -0.86
N ALA A 139 10.35 -1.13 -0.16
CA ALA A 139 10.47 -0.14 0.89
C ALA A 139 9.45 -0.36 2.02
N ILE A 140 9.84 -0.07 3.24
CA ILE A 140 9.00 -0.14 4.43
C ILE A 140 8.23 1.17 4.58
N LEU A 141 6.91 1.08 4.78
CA LEU A 141 6.04 2.18 5.16
C LEU A 141 5.58 1.99 6.60
N LEU A 142 5.97 2.90 7.50
CA LEU A 142 5.42 2.88 8.86
C LEU A 142 3.96 3.33 8.85
N THR A 143 3.10 2.50 9.42
CA THR A 143 1.65 2.71 9.50
C THR A 143 1.18 2.68 10.94
N ARG A 144 -0.02 3.21 11.21
CA ARG A 144 -0.57 3.34 12.56
C ARG A 144 0.38 4.00 13.55
N THR A 145 1.24 4.89 13.03
CA THR A 145 2.13 5.63 13.90
C THR A 145 1.34 6.59 14.80
N PRO A 146 1.81 6.83 16.02
CA PRO A 146 1.13 7.76 16.93
C PRO A 146 0.97 9.15 16.35
N THR A 147 -0.15 9.79 16.69
CA THR A 147 -0.40 11.20 16.31
C THR A 147 0.25 12.19 17.28
N SER A 148 0.56 11.76 18.50
CA SER A 148 1.19 12.60 19.51
C SER A 148 2.68 12.83 19.22
N PRO A 149 3.15 14.07 19.17
CA PRO A 149 4.56 14.38 18.97
C PRO A 149 5.49 13.88 20.11
N GLN A 150 4.94 13.67 21.30
CA GLN A 150 5.69 13.19 22.46
C GLN A 150 5.95 11.68 22.43
N ASN A 151 5.18 10.93 21.63
CA ASN A 151 5.37 9.49 21.49
C ASN A 151 6.60 9.19 20.62
N ARG A 152 7.53 8.39 21.14
CA ARG A 152 8.80 8.07 20.49
C ARG A 152 8.79 6.77 19.68
N GLU A 153 7.71 5.98 19.74
CA GLU A 153 7.62 4.68 19.05
C GLU A 153 8.06 4.73 17.58
N THR A 154 7.65 5.77 16.85
CA THR A 154 8.05 5.91 15.44
C THR A 154 9.54 6.15 15.27
N ALA A 155 10.13 6.97 16.14
CA ALA A 155 11.58 7.26 16.09
C ALA A 155 12.39 6.02 16.47
N ASP A 156 11.96 5.31 17.50
CA ASP A 156 12.60 4.09 17.99
C ASP A 156 12.52 2.98 16.94
N ALA A 157 11.35 2.80 16.30
CA ALA A 157 11.18 1.85 15.19
C ALA A 157 12.07 2.20 13.98
N ARG A 158 12.19 3.49 13.63
CA ARG A 158 13.08 3.92 12.54
C ARG A 158 14.55 3.64 12.86
N ALA A 159 14.97 3.85 14.10
CA ALA A 159 16.34 3.54 14.53
C ALA A 159 16.62 2.03 14.43
N ALA A 160 15.71 1.19 14.97
CA ALA A 160 15.83 -0.26 14.87
C ALA A 160 15.88 -0.75 13.41
N LEU A 161 15.04 -0.19 12.54
CA LEU A 161 15.02 -0.54 11.11
C LEU A 161 16.28 -0.07 10.36
N ALA A 162 16.87 1.06 10.76
CA ALA A 162 18.13 1.53 10.20
C ALA A 162 19.29 0.57 10.53
N ASP A 163 19.33 0.04 11.75
CA ASP A 163 20.30 -0.96 12.18
C ASP A 163 20.12 -2.29 11.43
N PHE A 164 18.87 -2.63 11.08
CA PHE A 164 18.56 -3.82 10.29
C PHE A 164 19.04 -3.74 8.83
N GLY A 165 19.04 -2.56 8.23
CA GLY A 165 19.77 -2.18 7.02
C GLY A 165 19.40 -2.88 5.70
N LEU A 166 18.41 -3.80 5.67
CA LEU A 166 18.13 -4.67 4.52
C LEU A 166 17.10 -4.09 3.55
N ILE A 167 16.16 -3.30 4.03
CA ILE A 167 15.10 -2.68 3.23
C ILE A 167 14.99 -1.20 3.65
N PRO A 168 15.02 -0.26 2.69
CA PRO A 168 14.89 1.16 3.00
C PRO A 168 13.53 1.48 3.63
N VAL A 169 13.51 2.43 4.56
CA VAL A 169 12.30 2.94 5.22
C VAL A 169 11.90 4.25 4.57
N LEU A 170 10.67 4.35 4.08
CA LEU A 170 10.13 5.58 3.53
C LEU A 170 10.11 6.70 4.57
N ARG A 171 10.32 7.94 4.14
CA ARG A 171 10.19 9.13 4.99
C ARG A 171 8.72 9.35 5.39
N SER A 172 7.82 9.12 4.43
CA SER A 172 6.37 9.16 4.65
C SER A 172 5.93 8.08 5.66
N GLN A 173 4.80 8.34 6.29
CA GLN A 173 4.17 7.44 7.25
C GLN A 173 2.66 7.69 7.27
N ILE A 174 1.89 6.71 7.70
CA ILE A 174 0.45 6.83 7.90
C ILE A 174 0.16 6.73 9.40
N ARG A 175 -0.39 7.80 9.98
CA ARG A 175 -0.72 7.82 11.41
C ARG A 175 -2.04 7.10 11.69
N ASP A 176 -2.20 6.63 12.94
CA ASP A 176 -3.46 6.04 13.37
C ASP A 176 -4.53 7.13 13.56
N ARG A 177 -5.36 7.27 12.53
CA ARG A 177 -6.45 8.24 12.50
C ARG A 177 -7.78 7.53 12.28
N PRO A 178 -8.79 7.72 13.16
CA PRO A 178 -10.13 7.18 12.94
C PRO A 178 -10.74 7.58 11.60
N LEU A 179 -10.31 8.70 11.04
CA LEU A 179 -10.77 9.21 9.75
C LEU A 179 -10.62 8.22 8.61
N TYR A 180 -9.52 7.47 8.56
CA TYR A 180 -9.31 6.45 7.52
C TYR A 180 -10.42 5.40 7.54
N ARG A 181 -10.81 4.94 8.73
CA ARG A 181 -11.87 3.93 8.90
C ARG A 181 -13.24 4.48 8.54
N HIS A 182 -13.55 5.71 8.93
CA HIS A 182 -14.84 6.34 8.62
C HIS A 182 -15.02 6.55 7.12
N LEU A 183 -14.02 7.12 6.45
CA LEU A 183 -14.10 7.34 5.00
C LEU A 183 -14.15 6.03 4.21
N PHE A 184 -13.43 5.01 4.68
CA PHE A 184 -13.41 3.69 4.04
C PHE A 184 -14.81 3.05 3.96
N ALA A 185 -15.61 3.17 5.02
CA ALA A 185 -16.97 2.62 5.08
C ALA A 185 -17.87 3.19 3.96
N ASP A 186 -17.64 4.45 3.60
CA ASP A 186 -18.41 5.16 2.57
C ASP A 186 -17.81 5.07 1.17
N GLY A 187 -16.76 4.25 0.95
CA GLY A 187 -16.06 4.20 -0.34
C GLY A 187 -15.24 5.46 -0.64
N LEU A 188 -14.96 6.27 0.38
CA LEU A 188 -14.17 7.49 0.26
C LEU A 188 -12.74 7.27 0.75
N ALA A 189 -11.84 8.16 0.32
CA ALA A 189 -10.47 8.28 0.76
C ALA A 189 -10.19 9.69 1.30
N VAL A 190 -9.04 9.89 1.96
CA VAL A 190 -8.67 11.22 2.47
C VAL A 190 -8.50 12.25 1.35
N ALA A 191 -8.20 11.83 0.15
CA ALA A 191 -8.11 12.68 -1.05
C ALA A 191 -9.47 13.30 -1.45
N ASP A 192 -10.58 12.70 -1.02
CA ASP A 192 -11.94 13.11 -1.43
C ASP A 192 -12.52 14.22 -0.55
N THR A 193 -11.98 14.46 0.62
CA THR A 193 -12.51 15.43 1.56
C THR A 193 -11.61 16.67 1.66
N ARG A 194 -12.25 17.86 1.67
CA ARG A 194 -11.57 19.14 1.91
C ARG A 194 -11.65 19.60 3.36
N ALA A 195 -12.26 18.81 4.23
CA ALA A 195 -12.40 19.16 5.64
C ALA A 195 -11.03 19.45 6.28
N ALA A 196 -10.93 20.50 7.08
CA ALA A 196 -9.68 20.89 7.73
C ALA A 196 -9.08 19.76 8.58
N LYS A 197 -9.93 19.00 9.28
CA LYS A 197 -9.52 17.84 10.09
C LYS A 197 -8.85 16.73 9.28
N ALA A 198 -9.01 16.68 7.96
CA ALA A 198 -8.39 15.71 7.07
C ALA A 198 -7.07 16.20 6.45
N SER A 199 -6.69 17.47 6.68
CA SER A 199 -5.52 18.08 6.03
C SER A 199 -4.24 17.30 6.27
N ALA A 200 -3.97 16.89 7.50
CA ALA A 200 -2.78 16.12 7.85
C ALA A 200 -2.80 14.72 7.22
N ALA A 201 -3.93 14.03 7.24
CA ALA A 201 -4.06 12.72 6.60
C ALA A 201 -3.90 12.79 5.08
N ARG A 202 -4.43 13.84 4.44
CA ARG A 202 -4.19 14.07 3.00
C ARG A 202 -2.71 14.28 2.71
N ALA A 203 -2.03 15.12 3.50
CA ALA A 203 -0.60 15.37 3.32
C ALA A 203 0.23 14.09 3.47
N GLU A 204 -0.11 13.20 4.41
CA GLU A 204 0.54 11.89 4.58
C GLU A 204 0.45 11.06 3.30
N ILE A 205 -0.72 10.96 2.68
CA ILE A 205 -0.91 10.19 1.44
C ILE A 205 -0.29 10.88 0.23
N GLN A 206 -0.32 12.21 0.16
CA GLN A 206 0.32 12.97 -0.92
C GLN A 206 1.84 12.76 -0.91
N LEU A 207 2.47 12.88 0.27
CA LEU A 207 3.90 12.62 0.43
C LEU A 207 4.27 11.17 0.10
N LEU A 208 3.43 10.21 0.50
CA LEU A 208 3.62 8.80 0.13
C LEU A 208 3.60 8.61 -1.39
N ALA A 209 2.62 9.20 -2.07
CA ALA A 209 2.52 9.11 -3.53
C ALA A 209 3.74 9.76 -4.21
N ASP A 210 4.18 10.93 -3.73
CA ASP A 210 5.37 11.61 -4.27
C ASP A 210 6.63 10.74 -4.09
N GLU A 211 6.81 10.14 -2.92
CA GLU A 211 7.97 9.32 -2.61
C GLU A 211 7.99 8.03 -3.45
N ILE A 212 6.84 7.37 -3.61
CA ILE A 212 6.74 6.16 -4.45
C ILE A 212 7.00 6.48 -5.93
N LEU A 213 6.43 7.57 -6.44
CA LEU A 213 6.63 7.97 -7.84
C LEU A 213 8.08 8.38 -8.13
N ALA A 214 8.83 8.81 -7.13
CA ALA A 214 10.25 9.17 -7.25
C ALA A 214 11.19 7.96 -7.14
N MET A 215 10.70 6.76 -6.86
CA MET A 215 11.51 5.52 -6.81
C MET A 215 11.81 4.92 -8.18
N GLN A 216 11.28 5.50 -9.25
CA GLN A 216 11.47 5.05 -10.64
C GLN A 216 12.83 5.45 -11.22
#